data_700ec89367ea5a3745edfea7a626cac6
#
_entry.id   700ec89367ea5a3745edfea7a626cac6
#
_cell.length_a   1.000
_cell.length_b   1.000
_cell.length_c   1.000
_cell.angle_alpha   90.00
_cell.angle_beta   90.00
_cell.angle_gamma   90.00
#
_symmetry.space_group_name_H-M   'P 1'
#
loop_
_entity.id
_entity.type
_entity.pdbx_description
1 polymer ?
#
loop_
_entity_poly.entity_id
_entity_poly.type
_entity_poly.pdbx_seq_one_letter_code
_entity_poly.pdbx_strand_id
1 'polypeptide(L)'
;MYTYCLFCETGKSKYVAGEATALFGCKVIIPKQIQHTWSKGQMINRIRELLPGYVFLYSEELIHPSWTFRISGVIRFLRTTDQKYELTEADEAFALFLLQADGVIGKTKVIRGEDGRLEISGESFKGAKVTILKVDHRAQRMQIEIWFAAQRIRTWIEYEEVFTESEIQEE
;
A
#
# COMPACT_ATOMS: atom_id res chain seq x y z
N MET A 1 14.02 13.39 4.82
CA MET A 1 12.57 13.06 4.88
C MET A 1 12.38 11.86 5.80
N TYR A 2 11.44 11.95 6.71
CA TYR A 2 11.06 10.90 7.65
C TYR A 2 9.68 10.37 7.26
N THR A 3 9.48 9.07 7.37
CA THR A 3 8.21 8.40 7.04
C THR A 3 7.61 7.76 8.27
N TYR A 4 6.31 7.91 8.44
CA TYR A 4 5.54 7.38 9.57
C TYR A 4 4.23 6.78 9.11
N CYS A 5 3.61 5.99 9.96
CA CYS A 5 2.27 5.46 9.71
C CYS A 5 1.39 5.53 10.97
N LEU A 6 0.18 6.03 10.77
CA LEU A 6 -0.87 6.02 11.78
C LEU A 6 -1.87 4.92 11.45
N PHE A 7 -2.41 4.30 12.48
CA PHE A 7 -3.59 3.46 12.38
C PHE A 7 -4.77 4.14 13.08
N CYS A 8 -5.88 4.29 12.38
CA CYS A 8 -7.03 5.02 12.87
C CYS A 8 -8.32 4.19 12.81
N GLU A 9 -9.35 4.68 13.48
CA GLU A 9 -10.68 4.06 13.50
C GLU A 9 -11.25 3.93 12.07
N THR A 10 -12.04 2.89 11.87
CA THR A 10 -12.72 2.63 10.59
C THR A 10 -13.54 3.85 10.15
N GLY A 11 -13.36 4.27 8.90
CA GLY A 11 -14.05 5.41 8.33
C GLY A 11 -13.49 6.79 8.72
N LYS A 12 -12.41 6.84 9.50
CA LYS A 12 -11.78 8.08 9.97
C LYS A 12 -10.52 8.48 9.19
N SER A 13 -10.05 7.66 8.26
CA SER A 13 -8.80 7.90 7.53
C SER A 13 -8.73 9.28 6.89
N LYS A 14 -9.79 9.71 6.23
CA LYS A 14 -9.85 11.03 5.57
C LYS A 14 -9.80 12.18 6.57
N TYR A 15 -10.51 12.08 7.67
CA TYR A 15 -10.48 13.07 8.74
C TYR A 15 -9.09 13.15 9.38
N VAL A 16 -8.53 12.01 9.75
CA VAL A 16 -7.18 11.91 10.33
C VAL A 16 -6.12 12.48 9.38
N ALA A 17 -6.20 12.18 8.08
CA ALA A 17 -5.28 12.71 7.09
C ALA A 17 -5.35 14.23 6.99
N GLY A 18 -6.55 14.81 7.00
CA GLY A 18 -6.76 16.27 6.99
C GLY A 18 -6.18 16.95 8.24
N GLU A 19 -6.45 16.40 9.41
CA GLU A 19 -5.93 16.93 10.68
C GLU A 19 -4.40 16.78 10.78
N ALA A 20 -3.84 15.66 10.32
CA ALA A 20 -2.39 15.45 10.30
C ALA A 20 -1.70 16.44 9.34
N THR A 21 -2.28 16.70 8.18
CA THR A 21 -1.77 17.70 7.24
C THR A 21 -1.76 19.09 7.87
N ALA A 22 -2.83 19.47 8.55
CA ALA A 22 -2.93 20.77 9.23
C ALA A 22 -1.96 20.89 10.41
N LEU A 23 -1.82 19.84 11.21
CA LEU A 23 -0.99 19.84 12.41
C LEU A 23 0.50 19.80 12.11
N PHE A 24 0.93 18.97 11.17
CA PHE A 24 2.35 18.72 10.87
C PHE A 24 2.87 19.46 9.63
N GLY A 25 1.97 19.98 8.78
CA GLY A 25 2.37 20.63 7.53
C GLY A 25 3.12 19.70 6.55
N CYS A 26 2.91 18.39 6.64
CA CYS A 26 3.59 17.40 5.85
C CYS A 26 2.69 16.76 4.79
N LYS A 27 3.27 16.05 3.84
CA LYS A 27 2.53 15.22 2.90
C LYS A 27 1.90 14.04 3.65
N VAL A 28 0.61 13.80 3.41
CA VAL A 28 -0.14 12.69 4.00
C VAL A 28 -0.80 11.87 2.89
N ILE A 29 -0.67 10.55 2.98
CA ILE A 29 -1.24 9.61 2.00
C ILE A 29 -2.13 8.60 2.70
N ILE A 30 -3.35 8.45 2.18
CA ILE A 30 -4.21 7.30 2.44
C ILE A 30 -4.01 6.33 1.27
N PRO A 31 -3.45 5.12 1.49
CA PRO A 31 -3.25 4.17 0.40
C PRO A 31 -4.57 3.76 -0.23
N LYS A 32 -4.68 3.91 -1.54
CA LYS A 32 -5.86 3.58 -2.33
C LYS A 32 -5.50 2.67 -3.49
N GLN A 33 -6.48 1.93 -3.97
CA GLN A 33 -6.37 1.12 -5.17
C GLN A 33 -7.52 1.41 -6.12
N ILE A 34 -7.24 1.27 -7.42
CA ILE A 34 -8.26 1.30 -8.46
C ILE A 34 -8.76 -0.13 -8.65
N GLN A 35 -10.07 -0.34 -8.55
CA GLN A 35 -10.73 -1.60 -8.84
C GLN A 35 -11.60 -1.45 -10.08
N HIS A 36 -11.49 -2.40 -11.01
CA HIS A 36 -12.30 -2.46 -12.21
C HIS A 36 -13.46 -3.43 -11.99
N THR A 37 -14.69 -2.94 -12.11
CA THR A 37 -15.90 -3.75 -11.94
C THR A 37 -16.86 -3.55 -13.10
N TRP A 38 -17.50 -4.63 -13.54
CA TRP A 38 -18.59 -4.55 -14.50
C TRP A 38 -19.88 -4.15 -13.79
N SER A 39 -20.54 -3.13 -14.33
CA SER A 39 -21.86 -2.69 -13.86
C SER A 39 -22.70 -2.28 -15.04
N LYS A 40 -23.89 -2.86 -15.18
CA LYS A 40 -24.84 -2.57 -16.28
C LYS A 40 -24.21 -2.63 -17.67
N GLY A 41 -23.33 -3.62 -17.90
CA GLY A 41 -22.66 -3.81 -19.19
C GLY A 41 -21.49 -2.86 -19.47
N GLN A 42 -21.07 -2.08 -18.48
CA GLN A 42 -19.96 -1.16 -18.60
C GLN A 42 -18.88 -1.43 -17.56
N MET A 43 -17.63 -1.21 -17.91
CA MET A 43 -16.49 -1.25 -16.98
C MET A 43 -16.48 0.06 -16.20
N ILE A 44 -16.54 -0.05 -14.87
CA ILE A 44 -16.47 1.07 -13.94
C ILE A 44 -15.21 0.96 -13.10
N ASN A 45 -14.48 2.07 -12.98
CA ASN A 45 -13.35 2.18 -12.07
C ASN A 45 -13.85 2.70 -10.73
N ARG A 46 -13.51 1.97 -9.65
CA ARG A 46 -13.78 2.38 -8.28
C ARG A 46 -12.47 2.56 -7.54
N ILE A 47 -12.35 3.65 -6.81
CA ILE A 47 -11.21 3.89 -5.92
C ILE A 47 -11.61 3.46 -4.52
N ARG A 48 -10.81 2.58 -3.90
CA ARG A 48 -11.01 2.11 -2.53
C ARG A 48 -9.73 2.21 -1.74
N GLU A 49 -9.84 2.29 -0.42
CA GLU A 49 -8.66 2.18 0.44
C GLU A 49 -8.01 0.81 0.23
N LEU A 50 -6.68 0.82 0.03
CA LEU A 50 -5.87 -0.39 -0.08
C LEU A 50 -5.73 -1.06 1.29
N LEU A 51 -5.45 -0.25 2.30
CA LEU A 51 -5.26 -0.65 3.68
C LEU A 51 -6.16 0.21 4.57
N PRO A 52 -7.40 -0.21 4.84
CA PRO A 52 -8.34 0.59 5.63
C PRO A 52 -7.79 0.93 7.01
N GLY A 53 -7.81 2.21 7.35
CA GLY A 53 -7.33 2.72 8.62
C GLY A 53 -5.86 3.13 8.66
N TYR A 54 -5.07 2.84 7.64
CA TYR A 54 -3.65 3.21 7.57
C TYR A 54 -3.46 4.55 6.88
N VAL A 55 -2.74 5.46 7.53
CA VAL A 55 -2.45 6.80 7.04
C VAL A 55 -0.94 7.04 7.13
N PHE A 56 -0.30 7.35 6.01
CA PHE A 56 1.15 7.55 5.91
C PHE A 56 1.50 9.02 5.94
N LEU A 57 2.53 9.35 6.71
CA LEU A 57 3.07 10.71 6.85
C LEU A 57 4.49 10.78 6.27
N TYR A 58 4.76 11.85 5.53
CA TYR A 58 6.07 12.13 4.93
C TYR A 58 6.51 13.53 5.35
N SER A 59 7.46 13.60 6.28
CA SER A 59 7.84 14.84 6.95
C SER A 59 9.33 15.12 6.80
N GLU A 60 9.67 16.38 6.62
CA GLU A 60 11.08 16.81 6.69
C GLU A 60 11.59 16.96 8.13
N GLU A 61 10.67 17.05 9.07
CA GLU A 61 10.96 17.16 10.49
C GLU A 61 10.54 15.91 11.26
N LEU A 62 11.19 15.65 12.37
CA LEU A 62 10.80 14.58 13.28
C LEU A 62 9.43 14.86 13.90
N ILE A 63 8.55 13.87 13.85
CA ILE A 63 7.25 13.91 14.48
C ILE A 63 7.31 13.15 15.80
N HIS A 64 7.03 13.84 16.91
CA HIS A 64 6.93 13.17 18.21
C HIS A 64 5.57 12.46 18.33
N PRO A 65 5.55 11.20 18.75
CA PRO A 65 4.31 10.39 18.81
C PRO A 65 3.18 11.01 19.62
N SER A 66 3.50 11.76 20.67
CA SER A 66 2.51 12.41 21.53
C SER A 66 1.60 13.41 20.80
N TRP A 67 2.05 13.97 19.68
CA TRP A 67 1.26 14.91 18.90
C TRP A 67 0.08 14.24 18.18
N THR A 68 0.22 12.95 17.83
CA THR A 68 -0.82 12.22 17.12
C THR A 68 -2.04 11.95 17.98
N PHE A 69 -1.89 11.89 19.30
CA PHE A 69 -3.02 11.73 20.24
C PHE A 69 -3.94 12.95 20.30
N ARG A 70 -3.53 14.08 19.73
CA ARG A 70 -4.39 15.26 19.57
C ARG A 70 -5.37 15.11 18.41
N ILE A 71 -5.16 14.13 17.53
CA ILE A 71 -6.03 13.86 16.41
C ILE A 71 -7.06 12.81 16.83
N SER A 72 -8.33 13.21 16.87
CA SER A 72 -9.43 12.28 17.16
C SER A 72 -9.50 11.20 16.09
N GLY A 73 -9.68 9.94 16.48
CA GLY A 73 -9.76 8.80 15.59
C GLY A 73 -8.44 8.06 15.38
N VAL A 74 -7.30 8.59 15.82
CA VAL A 74 -6.03 7.86 15.82
C VAL A 74 -6.04 6.82 16.93
N ILE A 75 -5.84 5.56 16.58
CA ILE A 75 -5.73 4.43 17.54
C ILE A 75 -4.28 4.23 17.95
N ARG A 76 -3.37 4.20 16.98
CA ARG A 76 -1.95 3.95 17.22
C ARG A 76 -1.07 4.73 16.25
N PHE A 77 0.07 5.15 16.76
CA PHE A 77 1.24 5.51 15.98
C PHE A 77 2.09 4.24 15.83
N LEU A 78 2.21 3.72 14.61
CA LEU A 78 2.81 2.41 14.38
C LEU A 78 4.31 2.41 14.69
N ARG A 79 4.80 1.28 15.16
CA ARG A 79 6.22 1.04 15.44
C ARG A 79 6.75 -0.04 14.51
N THR A 80 7.99 0.11 14.12
CA THR A 80 8.75 -0.93 13.43
C THR A 80 9.09 -2.08 14.38
N THR A 81 9.65 -3.15 13.84
CA THR A 81 10.16 -4.28 14.64
C THR A 81 11.17 -3.83 15.70
N ASP A 82 12.00 -2.82 15.40
CA ASP A 82 12.98 -2.24 16.32
C ASP A 82 12.39 -1.21 17.29
N GLN A 83 11.07 -1.18 17.43
CA GLN A 83 10.33 -0.26 18.30
C GLN A 83 10.52 1.23 17.97
N LYS A 84 10.92 1.55 16.74
CA LYS A 84 11.01 2.92 16.24
C LYS A 84 9.69 3.34 15.61
N TYR A 85 9.34 4.62 15.71
CA TYR A 85 8.17 5.19 15.04
C TYR A 85 8.47 5.57 13.59
N GLU A 86 9.69 6.03 13.32
CA GLU A 86 10.16 6.25 11.97
C GLU A 86 10.26 4.92 11.22
N LEU A 87 9.66 4.86 10.04
CA LEU A 87 9.73 3.67 9.20
C LEU A 87 11.12 3.52 8.60
N THR A 88 11.64 2.32 8.62
CA THR A 88 12.98 1.99 8.12
C THR A 88 12.96 0.73 7.27
N GLU A 89 13.97 0.54 6.43
CA GLU A 89 14.15 -0.67 5.61
C GLU A 89 12.93 -1.00 4.74
N ALA A 90 12.38 -2.20 4.89
CA ALA A 90 11.24 -2.67 4.10
C ALA A 90 9.95 -1.86 4.35
N ASP A 91 9.75 -1.36 5.58
CA ASP A 91 8.61 -0.52 5.93
C ASP A 91 8.71 0.84 5.23
N GLU A 92 9.90 1.44 5.21
CA GLU A 92 10.17 2.67 4.46
C GLU A 92 10.02 2.45 2.95
N ALA A 93 10.55 1.32 2.43
CA ALA A 93 10.42 0.98 1.02
C ALA A 93 8.95 0.91 0.58
N PHE A 94 8.09 0.35 1.40
CA PHE A 94 6.64 0.34 1.14
C PHE A 94 6.04 1.75 1.16
N ALA A 95 6.40 2.56 2.15
CA ALA A 95 5.95 3.96 2.22
C ALA A 95 6.41 4.78 0.99
N LEU A 96 7.64 4.60 0.54
CA LEU A 96 8.18 5.27 -0.65
C LEU A 96 7.51 4.79 -1.94
N PHE A 97 7.19 3.50 -2.04
CA PHE A 97 6.39 2.98 -3.15
C PHE A 97 5.03 3.68 -3.24
N LEU A 98 4.34 3.84 -2.11
CA LEU A 98 3.06 4.57 -2.06
C LEU A 98 3.23 6.05 -2.45
N LEU A 99 4.30 6.69 -2.02
CA LEU A 99 4.59 8.08 -2.36
C LEU A 99 4.82 8.26 -3.87
N GLN A 100 5.59 7.36 -4.50
CA GLN A 100 5.83 7.38 -5.95
C GLN A 100 4.53 7.19 -6.75
N ALA A 101 3.61 6.38 -6.24
CA ALA A 101 2.30 6.15 -6.84
C ALA A 101 1.28 7.26 -6.50
N ASP A 102 1.69 8.32 -5.81
CA ASP A 102 0.82 9.36 -5.26
C ASP A 102 -0.37 8.78 -4.46
N GLY A 103 -0.12 7.70 -3.76
CA GLY A 103 -1.07 7.02 -2.90
C GLY A 103 -2.10 6.14 -3.61
N VAL A 104 -2.13 6.08 -4.93
CA VAL A 104 -3.11 5.30 -5.70
C VAL A 104 -2.39 4.25 -6.54
N ILE A 105 -2.60 2.98 -6.25
CA ILE A 105 -2.06 1.89 -7.05
C ILE A 105 -3.09 1.39 -8.07
N GLY A 106 -2.61 1.13 -9.29
CA GLY A 106 -3.34 0.43 -10.33
C GLY A 106 -3.12 -1.07 -10.27
N LYS A 107 -3.24 -1.74 -11.42
CA LYS A 107 -2.92 -3.17 -11.53
C LYS A 107 -1.45 -3.42 -11.26
N THR A 108 -1.17 -4.40 -10.40
CA THR A 108 0.19 -4.83 -10.12
C THR A 108 0.69 -5.73 -11.23
N LYS A 109 1.87 -5.43 -11.77
CA LYS A 109 2.49 -6.25 -12.79
C LYS A 109 3.08 -7.51 -12.17
N VAL A 110 2.77 -8.65 -12.78
CA VAL A 110 3.31 -9.95 -12.37
C VAL A 110 3.91 -10.66 -13.58
N ILE A 111 4.90 -11.49 -13.33
CA ILE A 111 5.49 -12.42 -14.30
C ILE A 111 5.19 -13.86 -13.85
N ARG A 112 5.22 -14.77 -14.78
CA ARG A 112 5.13 -16.20 -14.48
C ARG A 112 6.53 -16.79 -14.39
N GLY A 113 6.85 -17.34 -13.22
CA GLY A 113 8.11 -18.05 -13.00
C GLY A 113 8.14 -19.40 -13.73
N GLU A 114 9.31 -20.00 -13.79
CA GLU A 114 9.53 -21.31 -14.42
C GLU A 114 8.69 -22.42 -13.77
N ASP A 115 8.37 -22.29 -12.50
CA ASP A 115 7.50 -23.21 -11.74
C ASP A 115 5.99 -22.95 -11.98
N GLY A 116 5.65 -22.00 -12.86
CA GLY A 116 4.29 -21.59 -13.19
C GLY A 116 3.62 -20.69 -12.17
N ARG A 117 4.31 -20.30 -11.11
CA ARG A 117 3.79 -19.37 -10.08
C ARG A 117 3.95 -17.93 -10.52
N LEU A 118 3.01 -17.09 -10.08
CA LEU A 118 3.09 -15.66 -10.29
C LEU A 118 4.04 -15.01 -9.29
N GLU A 119 4.85 -14.09 -9.80
CA GLU A 119 5.77 -13.27 -9.02
C GLU A 119 5.54 -11.81 -9.33
N ILE A 120 5.61 -10.95 -8.31
CA ILE A 120 5.48 -9.50 -8.50
C ILE A 120 6.70 -8.99 -9.26
N SER A 121 6.47 -8.27 -10.35
CA SER A 121 7.48 -7.79 -11.27
C SER A 121 7.74 -6.30 -11.15
N GLY A 122 8.95 -5.89 -11.53
CA GLY A 122 9.33 -4.50 -11.69
C GLY A 122 9.45 -3.73 -10.38
N GLU A 123 9.01 -2.49 -10.43
CA GLU A 123 9.15 -1.56 -9.30
C GLU A 123 7.99 -1.65 -8.30
N SER A 124 6.97 -2.47 -8.58
CA SER A 124 5.84 -2.67 -7.67
C SER A 124 6.31 -3.26 -6.36
N PHE A 125 6.04 -2.59 -5.27
CA PHE A 125 6.43 -3.01 -3.91
C PHE A 125 7.93 -3.25 -3.71
N LYS A 126 8.79 -2.64 -4.54
CA LYS A 126 10.25 -2.82 -4.49
C LYS A 126 10.80 -2.57 -3.08
N GLY A 127 11.52 -3.57 -2.58
CA GLY A 127 12.12 -3.53 -1.24
C GLY A 127 11.16 -3.80 -0.09
N ALA A 128 9.84 -3.80 -0.33
CA ALA A 128 8.83 -4.18 0.65
C ALA A 128 8.76 -5.71 0.78
N LYS A 129 8.33 -6.18 1.94
CA LYS A 129 8.09 -7.61 2.18
C LYS A 129 6.66 -7.98 1.83
N VAL A 130 6.45 -8.49 0.62
CA VAL A 130 5.14 -8.86 0.09
C VAL A 130 5.14 -10.29 -0.40
N THR A 131 4.11 -11.05 -0.03
CA THR A 131 3.91 -12.44 -0.43
C THR A 131 2.55 -12.61 -1.09
N ILE A 132 2.49 -13.31 -2.22
CA ILE A 132 1.23 -13.70 -2.85
C ILE A 132 0.69 -14.93 -2.13
N LEU A 133 -0.53 -14.84 -1.57
CA LEU A 133 -1.17 -15.93 -0.83
C LEU A 133 -2.14 -16.74 -1.68
N LYS A 134 -2.95 -16.04 -2.49
CA LYS A 134 -4.00 -16.64 -3.33
C LYS A 134 -4.09 -15.90 -4.65
N VAL A 135 -4.47 -16.61 -5.71
CA VAL A 135 -4.69 -16.01 -7.03
C VAL A 135 -6.06 -16.42 -7.54
N ASP A 136 -6.86 -15.44 -7.93
CA ASP A 136 -8.09 -15.64 -8.70
C ASP A 136 -7.82 -15.26 -10.17
N HIS A 137 -7.50 -16.25 -10.98
CA HIS A 137 -7.18 -16.05 -12.39
C HIS A 137 -8.35 -15.53 -13.21
N ARG A 138 -9.57 -15.89 -12.84
CA ARG A 138 -10.78 -15.46 -13.55
C ARG A 138 -11.04 -13.96 -13.34
N ALA A 139 -10.91 -13.50 -12.11
CA ALA A 139 -11.09 -12.09 -11.76
C ALA A 139 -9.82 -11.26 -11.92
N GLN A 140 -8.68 -11.90 -12.24
CA GLN A 140 -7.36 -11.25 -12.28
C GLN A 140 -7.06 -10.47 -10.99
N ARG A 141 -7.31 -11.13 -9.87
CA ARG A 141 -7.07 -10.58 -8.53
C ARG A 141 -6.22 -11.54 -7.73
N MET A 142 -5.41 -11.00 -6.85
CA MET A 142 -4.61 -11.79 -5.92
C MET A 142 -4.70 -11.24 -4.51
N GLN A 143 -4.69 -12.14 -3.54
CA GLN A 143 -4.51 -11.77 -2.15
C GLN A 143 -3.03 -11.74 -1.83
N ILE A 144 -2.58 -10.60 -1.35
CA ILE A 144 -1.21 -10.41 -0.88
C ILE A 144 -1.18 -10.23 0.63
N GLU A 145 -0.06 -10.61 1.22
CA GLU A 145 0.29 -10.33 2.60
C GLU A 145 1.48 -9.37 2.60
N ILE A 146 1.30 -8.23 3.24
CA ILE A 146 2.34 -7.23 3.41
C ILE A 146 2.82 -7.33 4.86
N TRP A 147 4.10 -7.62 5.05
CA TRP A 147 4.73 -7.50 6.34
C TRP A 147 5.15 -6.06 6.55
N PHE A 148 4.46 -5.37 7.45
CA PHE A 148 4.62 -3.94 7.63
C PHE A 148 4.44 -3.55 9.11
N ALA A 149 5.35 -2.73 9.63
CA ALA A 149 5.31 -2.22 11.00
C ALA A 149 5.03 -3.33 12.04
N ALA A 150 5.80 -4.42 11.98
CA ALA A 150 5.72 -5.59 12.84
C ALA A 150 4.39 -6.34 12.80
N GLN A 151 3.60 -6.19 11.75
CA GLN A 151 2.33 -6.90 11.55
C GLN A 151 2.17 -7.40 10.11
N ARG A 152 1.28 -8.38 9.94
CA ARG A 152 0.93 -8.93 8.62
C ARG A 152 -0.43 -8.39 8.21
N ILE A 153 -0.47 -7.70 7.08
CA ILE A 153 -1.68 -7.10 6.55
C ILE A 153 -2.04 -7.81 5.25
N ARG A 154 -3.26 -8.32 5.16
CA ARG A 154 -3.76 -9.00 3.97
C ARG A 154 -4.74 -8.10 3.23
N THR A 155 -4.58 -8.04 1.92
CA THR A 155 -5.48 -7.28 1.05
C THR A 155 -5.57 -7.95 -0.33
N TRP A 156 -6.67 -7.71 -1.03
CA TRP A 156 -6.85 -8.12 -2.40
C TRP A 156 -6.51 -6.98 -3.34
N ILE A 157 -5.70 -7.27 -4.35
CA ILE A 157 -5.31 -6.32 -5.40
C ILE A 157 -5.56 -6.93 -6.77
N GLU A 158 -5.71 -6.08 -7.77
CA GLU A 158 -5.76 -6.50 -9.16
C GLU A 158 -4.34 -6.64 -9.72
N TYR A 159 -4.16 -7.59 -10.62
CA TYR A 159 -2.88 -7.79 -11.30
C TYR A 159 -3.06 -7.87 -12.82
N GLU A 160 -1.98 -7.64 -13.53
CA GLU A 160 -1.83 -7.97 -14.94
C GLU A 160 -0.54 -8.75 -15.14
N GLU A 161 -0.63 -9.83 -15.91
CA GLU A 161 0.54 -10.65 -16.28
C GLU A 161 1.27 -9.96 -17.44
N VAL A 162 2.56 -9.72 -17.26
CA VAL A 162 3.44 -9.18 -18.29
C VAL A 162 4.39 -10.28 -18.76
N PHE A 163 4.61 -10.35 -20.07
CA PHE A 163 5.49 -11.34 -20.66
C PHE A 163 6.92 -10.80 -20.71
N THR A 164 7.88 -11.64 -20.42
CA THR A 164 9.30 -11.29 -20.62
C THR A 164 9.66 -11.35 -22.10
N GLU A 165 10.61 -10.53 -22.54
CA GLU A 165 11.02 -10.46 -23.94
C GLU A 165 11.43 -11.82 -24.53
N SER A 166 11.87 -12.76 -23.67
CA SER A 166 12.19 -14.13 -24.08
C SER A 166 10.98 -14.97 -24.48
N GLU A 167 9.79 -14.65 -23.99
CA GLU A 167 8.54 -15.37 -24.31
C GLU A 167 7.89 -14.90 -25.60
N ILE A 168 8.28 -13.71 -26.09
CA ILE A 168 7.75 -13.12 -27.34
C ILE A 168 8.45 -13.71 -28.59
N GLN A 169 9.60 -14.37 -28.42
CA GLN A 169 10.39 -14.90 -29.53
C GLN A 169 10.06 -16.37 -29.91
N GLU A 170 9.16 -17.02 -29.21
CA GLU A 170 8.77 -18.43 -29.49
C GLU A 170 7.42 -18.58 -30.25
N GLU A 171 6.85 -17.51 -30.78
CA GLU A 171 5.81 -17.53 -31.80
C GLU A 171 6.43 -17.14 -33.16
#